data_a2a0ff20d35262d46bc4e477e3955406
#
_entry.id   a2a0ff20d35262d46bc4e477e3955406
#
_cell.length_a   1.000
_cell.length_b   1.000
_cell.length_c   1.000
_cell.angle_alpha   90.00
_cell.angle_beta   90.00
_cell.angle_gamma   90.00
#
_symmetry.space_group_name_H-M   'P 1'
#
loop_
_entity.id
_entity.type
_entity.pdbx_description
1 polymer ?
#
loop_
_entity_poly.entity_id
_entity_poly.type
_entity_poly.pdbx_seq_one_letter_code
_entity_poly.pdbx_strand_id
1 'polypeptide(L)'
;MAEPNEPKISDSKGLVDRRDFLGGATVLAGTSLLGLASAAGAEAAEVVADRMPPIPADKWTDAQKKAAEEITSGPRKELVGPFIPLLRSPEFMSRLQKVGEYLRFNTKLGSNISEFIILLIARQWTQQFEWYSHESLALKAGIKEETIKAIAEGQRPAAMTQDEETIYEYVTELRLHQSVSDPVYARVVNRFGEQGVIDVTGLCGYYTLLGMLMNVTRTPLPPGKTPPLATFPH
;
A
#
# COMPACT_ATOMS: atom_id res chain seq x y z
N MET A 1 -16.98 42.07 32.73
CA MET A 1 -17.08 41.45 31.38
C MET A 1 -15.75 41.72 30.69
N ALA A 2 -14.90 40.75 30.61
CA ALA A 2 -13.61 40.81 29.91
C ALA A 2 -13.69 39.87 28.69
N GLU A 3 -13.44 40.44 27.52
CA GLU A 3 -13.40 39.68 26.24
C GLU A 3 -12.14 38.79 26.20
N PRO A 4 -12.22 37.61 25.60
CA PRO A 4 -11.05 36.76 25.44
C PRO A 4 -10.18 37.21 24.26
N ASN A 5 -8.89 37.34 24.53
CA ASN A 5 -7.82 37.73 23.65
C ASN A 5 -7.53 36.63 22.61
N GLU A 6 -7.75 36.91 21.33
CA GLU A 6 -7.37 36.03 20.22
C GLU A 6 -5.85 36.16 19.92
N PRO A 7 -5.12 35.06 19.72
CA PRO A 7 -3.73 35.15 19.31
C PRO A 7 -3.61 35.49 17.81
N LYS A 8 -2.89 36.58 17.52
CA LYS A 8 -2.50 36.99 16.16
C LYS A 8 -1.59 35.91 15.54
N ILE A 9 -2.04 35.33 14.43
CA ILE A 9 -1.23 34.47 13.58
C ILE A 9 -0.23 35.33 12.81
N SER A 10 1.04 35.10 13.06
CA SER A 10 2.16 35.69 12.33
C SER A 10 2.32 35.06 10.97
N ASP A 11 2.21 35.87 9.91
CA ASP A 11 2.54 35.51 8.53
C ASP A 11 4.02 35.08 8.43
N SER A 12 4.26 33.78 8.25
CA SER A 12 5.54 33.26 7.78
C SER A 12 5.41 32.83 6.31
N LYS A 13 5.82 33.73 5.40
CA LYS A 13 6.09 33.44 4.01
C LYS A 13 7.19 32.40 3.90
N GLY A 14 6.88 31.25 3.37
CA GLY A 14 7.81 30.17 3.06
C GLY A 14 7.15 29.11 2.18
N LEU A 15 6.52 29.52 1.08
CA LEU A 15 6.16 28.60 0.02
C LEU A 15 7.44 28.20 -0.72
N VAL A 16 7.89 26.96 -0.52
CA VAL A 16 8.89 26.32 -1.39
C VAL A 16 8.22 26.05 -2.74
N ASP A 17 8.66 26.78 -3.78
CA ASP A 17 8.17 26.60 -5.16
C ASP A 17 8.62 25.23 -5.69
N ARG A 18 7.66 24.42 -6.15
CA ARG A 18 7.88 23.07 -6.70
C ARG A 18 8.62 23.08 -8.05
N ARG A 19 9.09 24.23 -8.54
CA ARG A 19 9.71 24.37 -9.86
C ARG A 19 11.24 24.27 -9.88
N ASP A 20 11.90 24.23 -8.74
CA ASP A 20 13.37 24.26 -8.66
C ASP A 20 14.06 22.89 -8.78
N PHE A 21 13.34 21.83 -9.15
CA PHE A 21 13.91 20.48 -9.27
C PHE A 21 14.24 20.05 -10.73
N LEU A 22 14.16 20.96 -11.70
CA LEU A 22 14.51 20.67 -13.09
C LEU A 22 15.50 21.72 -13.63
N GLY A 23 16.79 21.45 -13.52
CA GLY A 23 17.78 22.31 -14.15
C GLY A 23 19.20 21.76 -14.06
N GLY A 24 19.71 21.27 -15.17
CA GLY A 24 21.13 21.08 -15.34
C GLY A 24 21.59 19.80 -16.04
N ALA A 25 21.32 19.65 -17.33
CA ALA A 25 22.05 18.70 -18.17
C ALA A 25 22.80 19.48 -19.26
N THR A 26 24.10 19.67 -19.10
CA THR A 26 25.00 20.22 -20.13
C THR A 26 25.49 19.07 -21.00
N VAL A 27 25.18 19.16 -22.30
CA VAL A 27 25.63 18.22 -23.32
C VAL A 27 27.07 18.58 -23.68
N LEU A 28 27.99 17.63 -23.60
CA LEU A 28 29.28 17.64 -24.25
C LEU A 28 29.37 16.46 -25.21
N ALA A 29 29.35 16.77 -26.50
CA ALA A 29 29.59 15.83 -27.58
C ALA A 29 31.08 15.48 -27.66
N GLY A 30 31.40 14.19 -27.67
CA GLY A 30 32.74 13.67 -27.93
C GLY A 30 32.65 12.29 -28.59
N THR A 31 32.83 12.26 -29.90
CA THR A 31 32.92 11.04 -30.73
C THR A 31 34.22 10.30 -30.48
N SER A 32 34.12 8.99 -30.16
CA SER A 32 35.18 8.01 -30.45
C SER A 32 34.58 6.61 -30.57
N LEU A 33 34.59 6.09 -31.79
CA LEU A 33 34.35 4.67 -32.09
C LEU A 33 35.57 3.87 -31.62
N LEU A 34 35.33 2.87 -30.77
CA LEU A 34 36.12 1.64 -30.71
C LEU A 34 35.25 0.52 -30.12
N GLY A 35 35.03 -0.51 -30.92
CA GLY A 35 34.22 -1.66 -30.53
C GLY A 35 34.87 -2.45 -29.42
N LEU A 36 34.04 -2.75 -28.42
CA LEU A 36 34.29 -3.80 -27.44
C LEU A 36 32.99 -4.57 -27.27
N ALA A 37 33.06 -5.85 -27.59
CA ALA A 37 31.98 -6.80 -27.34
C ALA A 37 31.62 -6.72 -25.85
N SER A 38 30.48 -6.17 -25.53
CA SER A 38 29.93 -6.19 -24.18
C SER A 38 29.40 -7.59 -23.92
N ALA A 39 30.16 -8.36 -23.15
CA ALA A 39 29.62 -9.52 -22.44
C ALA A 39 28.52 -8.96 -21.52
N ALA A 40 27.26 -9.24 -21.87
CA ALA A 40 26.15 -8.99 -20.98
C ALA A 40 26.29 -9.90 -19.76
N GLY A 41 27.05 -9.43 -18.76
CA GLY A 41 27.01 -9.98 -17.43
C GLY A 41 25.61 -9.75 -16.90
N ALA A 42 24.86 -10.81 -16.65
CA ALA A 42 23.65 -10.72 -15.85
C ALA A 42 24.09 -10.16 -14.48
N GLU A 43 23.82 -8.88 -14.28
CA GLU A 43 24.02 -8.23 -12.99
C GLU A 43 23.11 -8.96 -12.00
N ALA A 44 23.70 -9.75 -11.12
CA ALA A 44 22.96 -10.44 -10.07
C ALA A 44 22.21 -9.35 -9.29
N ALA A 45 20.88 -9.39 -9.33
CA ALA A 45 20.06 -8.43 -8.62
C ALA A 45 20.55 -8.38 -7.16
N GLU A 46 21.06 -7.22 -6.76
CA GLU A 46 21.57 -7.00 -5.41
C GLU A 46 20.47 -7.38 -4.42
N VAL A 47 20.71 -8.39 -3.59
CA VAL A 47 19.73 -8.83 -2.58
C VAL A 47 19.59 -7.70 -1.58
N VAL A 48 18.54 -6.92 -1.75
CA VAL A 48 18.25 -5.77 -0.90
C VAL A 48 17.92 -6.28 0.50
N ALA A 49 18.82 -6.03 1.45
CA ALA A 49 18.71 -6.55 2.81
C ALA A 49 17.45 -6.04 3.54
N ASP A 50 16.77 -6.95 4.23
CA ASP A 50 15.70 -6.60 5.18
C ASP A 50 16.27 -5.68 6.28
N ARG A 51 15.65 -4.50 6.45
CA ARG A 51 16.09 -3.52 7.45
C ARG A 51 15.61 -3.85 8.86
N MET A 52 14.53 -4.64 8.96
CA MET A 52 13.91 -5.01 10.23
C MET A 52 13.58 -6.50 10.28
N PRO A 53 14.61 -7.37 10.26
CA PRO A 53 14.43 -8.82 10.29
C PRO A 53 13.68 -9.26 11.56
N PRO A 54 13.12 -10.49 11.59
CA PRO A 54 12.42 -11.01 12.75
C PRO A 54 13.27 -10.92 14.03
N ILE A 55 12.66 -10.42 15.10
CA ILE A 55 13.27 -10.47 16.43
C ILE A 55 13.15 -11.91 16.93
N PRO A 56 14.24 -12.57 17.39
CA PRO A 56 14.17 -13.90 17.99
C PRO A 56 13.18 -13.93 19.15
N ALA A 57 12.34 -14.97 19.23
CA ALA A 57 11.24 -15.04 20.20
C ALA A 57 11.72 -15.02 21.66
N ASP A 58 12.90 -15.56 21.94
CA ASP A 58 13.57 -15.53 23.24
C ASP A 58 13.96 -14.11 23.70
N LYS A 59 14.01 -13.16 22.76
CA LYS A 59 14.35 -11.74 23.01
C LYS A 59 13.12 -10.83 23.09
N TRP A 60 11.92 -11.37 22.95
CA TRP A 60 10.72 -10.56 23.00
C TRP A 60 10.44 -10.05 24.42
N THR A 61 10.10 -8.77 24.51
CA THR A 61 9.52 -8.19 25.73
C THR A 61 8.10 -8.74 25.96
N ASP A 62 7.58 -8.60 27.17
CA ASP A 62 6.21 -9.05 27.48
C ASP A 62 5.15 -8.30 26.65
N ALA A 63 5.38 -7.01 26.35
CA ALA A 63 4.53 -6.26 25.44
C ALA A 63 4.53 -6.81 24.00
N GLN A 64 5.69 -7.25 23.51
CA GLN A 64 5.81 -7.89 22.19
C GLN A 64 5.14 -9.27 22.16
N LYS A 65 5.32 -10.08 23.19
CA LYS A 65 4.63 -11.38 23.32
C LYS A 65 3.11 -11.21 23.29
N LYS A 66 2.59 -10.27 24.08
CA LYS A 66 1.16 -9.96 24.10
C LYS A 66 0.64 -9.51 22.74
N ALA A 67 1.33 -8.60 22.08
CA ALA A 67 0.93 -8.10 20.76
C ALA A 67 0.98 -9.20 19.68
N ALA A 68 1.97 -10.09 19.73
CA ALA A 68 2.06 -11.24 18.83
C ALA A 68 0.92 -12.24 19.10
N GLU A 69 0.59 -12.51 20.37
CA GLU A 69 -0.53 -13.39 20.76
C GLU A 69 -1.87 -12.84 20.26
N GLU A 70 -2.12 -11.54 20.36
CA GLU A 70 -3.33 -10.91 19.83
C GLU A 70 -3.54 -11.19 18.32
N ILE A 71 -2.47 -11.26 17.55
CA ILE A 71 -2.54 -11.59 16.12
C ILE A 71 -2.72 -13.08 15.89
N THR A 72 -1.92 -13.91 16.54
CA THR A 72 -1.92 -15.36 16.30
C THR A 72 -3.16 -16.06 16.84
N SER A 73 -3.78 -15.54 17.90
CA SER A 73 -5.07 -16.02 18.42
C SER A 73 -6.26 -15.55 17.57
N GLY A 74 -6.12 -14.43 16.86
CA GLY A 74 -7.14 -13.84 16.01
C GLY A 74 -7.31 -14.56 14.65
N PRO A 75 -8.08 -13.98 13.71
CA PRO A 75 -8.36 -14.58 12.41
C PRO A 75 -7.12 -14.69 11.51
N ARG A 76 -6.04 -13.93 11.76
CA ARG A 76 -4.80 -13.94 10.96
C ARG A 76 -3.95 -15.19 11.18
N LYS A 77 -3.96 -15.75 12.40
CA LYS A 77 -3.24 -16.98 12.82
C LYS A 77 -1.71 -16.90 12.81
N GLU A 78 -1.11 -16.00 12.05
CA GLU A 78 0.33 -15.93 11.85
C GLU A 78 0.86 -14.50 11.98
N LEU A 79 2.11 -14.40 12.48
CA LEU A 79 2.87 -13.15 12.54
C LEU A 79 3.77 -13.07 11.29
N VAL A 80 3.25 -12.49 10.21
CA VAL A 80 3.93 -12.42 8.91
C VAL A 80 3.83 -11.01 8.31
N GLY A 81 4.63 -10.74 7.29
CA GLY A 81 4.59 -9.51 6.53
C GLY A 81 4.79 -8.26 7.40
N PRO A 82 3.84 -7.30 7.36
CA PRO A 82 3.98 -6.04 8.08
C PRO A 82 4.09 -6.20 9.60
N PHE A 83 3.60 -7.30 10.16
CA PHE A 83 3.63 -7.54 11.60
C PHE A 83 5.02 -7.88 12.13
N ILE A 84 5.93 -8.34 11.28
CA ILE A 84 7.34 -8.58 11.64
C ILE A 84 8.03 -7.26 12.06
N PRO A 85 8.09 -6.21 11.24
CA PRO A 85 8.64 -4.92 11.65
C PRO A 85 7.80 -4.22 12.72
N LEU A 86 6.45 -4.33 12.68
CA LEU A 86 5.53 -3.72 13.64
C LEU A 86 5.74 -4.21 15.07
N LEU A 87 6.26 -5.42 15.27
CA LEU A 87 6.55 -5.96 16.60
C LEU A 87 7.51 -5.08 17.42
N ARG A 88 8.25 -4.17 16.76
CA ARG A 88 9.12 -3.18 17.43
C ARG A 88 8.33 -2.05 18.09
N SER A 89 7.05 -1.90 17.73
CA SER A 89 6.11 -0.97 18.32
C SER A 89 4.83 -1.71 18.73
N PRO A 90 4.87 -2.52 19.80
CA PRO A 90 3.82 -3.47 20.13
C PRO A 90 2.46 -2.81 20.39
N GLU A 91 2.43 -1.64 21.02
CA GLU A 91 1.18 -0.90 21.26
C GLU A 91 0.56 -0.42 19.94
N PHE A 92 1.37 0.14 19.04
CA PHE A 92 0.91 0.54 17.71
C PHE A 92 0.41 -0.67 16.92
N MET A 93 1.16 -1.78 16.95
CA MET A 93 0.78 -3.03 16.31
C MET A 93 -0.58 -3.55 16.81
N SER A 94 -0.81 -3.57 18.13
CA SER A 94 -2.07 -4.02 18.73
C SER A 94 -3.27 -3.17 18.31
N ARG A 95 -3.10 -1.84 18.22
CA ARG A 95 -4.18 -0.95 17.77
C ARG A 95 -4.42 -1.09 16.27
N LEU A 96 -3.37 -1.09 15.49
CA LEU A 96 -3.43 -1.15 14.03
C LEU A 96 -4.02 -2.47 13.54
N GLN A 97 -3.62 -3.60 14.15
CA GLN A 97 -4.14 -4.91 13.76
C GLN A 97 -5.66 -5.03 13.98
N LYS A 98 -6.23 -4.38 15.03
CA LYS A 98 -7.68 -4.35 15.28
C LYS A 98 -8.45 -3.56 14.23
N VAL A 99 -7.86 -2.44 13.76
CA VAL A 99 -8.42 -1.70 12.61
C VAL A 99 -8.45 -2.60 11.39
N GLY A 100 -7.33 -3.25 11.08
CA GLY A 100 -7.23 -4.15 9.93
C GLY A 100 -8.12 -5.40 10.05
N GLU A 101 -8.34 -5.92 11.26
CA GLU A 101 -9.26 -7.01 11.52
C GLU A 101 -10.70 -6.60 11.17
N TYR A 102 -11.15 -5.44 11.64
CA TYR A 102 -12.45 -4.90 11.29
C TYR A 102 -12.59 -4.71 9.78
N LEU A 103 -11.67 -3.97 9.16
CA LEU A 103 -11.75 -3.60 7.76
C LEU A 103 -11.72 -4.80 6.81
N ARG A 104 -10.98 -5.85 7.18
CA ARG A 104 -10.81 -7.02 6.32
C ARG A 104 -11.88 -8.09 6.51
N PHE A 105 -12.36 -8.29 7.75
CA PHE A 105 -13.19 -9.43 8.08
C PHE A 105 -14.58 -9.07 8.56
N ASN A 106 -14.84 -7.83 8.98
CA ASN A 106 -16.05 -7.44 9.68
C ASN A 106 -16.86 -6.32 9.00
N THR A 107 -16.40 -5.82 7.84
CA THR A 107 -17.18 -4.85 7.05
C THR A 107 -18.27 -5.53 6.24
N LYS A 108 -19.25 -4.75 5.79
CA LYS A 108 -20.32 -5.22 4.89
C LYS A 108 -19.94 -5.17 3.41
N LEU A 109 -18.70 -4.80 3.08
CA LEU A 109 -18.25 -4.68 1.68
C LEU A 109 -18.19 -6.04 0.96
N GLY A 110 -17.95 -7.12 1.72
CA GLY A 110 -17.67 -8.44 1.16
C GLY A 110 -16.19 -8.62 0.80
N SER A 111 -15.75 -9.87 0.79
CA SER A 111 -14.34 -10.21 0.55
C SER A 111 -13.85 -9.82 -0.85
N ASN A 112 -14.70 -9.92 -1.86
CA ASN A 112 -14.37 -9.53 -3.23
C ASN A 112 -13.99 -8.04 -3.32
N ILE A 113 -14.78 -7.15 -2.73
CA ILE A 113 -14.51 -5.71 -2.75
C ILE A 113 -13.31 -5.37 -1.88
N SER A 114 -13.18 -6.01 -0.70
CA SER A 114 -12.02 -5.80 0.16
C SER A 114 -10.72 -6.21 -0.54
N GLU A 115 -10.66 -7.41 -1.12
CA GLU A 115 -9.45 -7.89 -1.82
C GLU A 115 -9.17 -7.07 -3.09
N PHE A 116 -10.21 -6.59 -3.80
CA PHE A 116 -10.04 -5.71 -4.95
C PHE A 116 -9.35 -4.38 -4.56
N ILE A 117 -9.80 -3.73 -3.48
CA ILE A 117 -9.16 -2.51 -2.96
C ILE A 117 -7.71 -2.79 -2.55
N ILE A 118 -7.46 -3.91 -1.88
CA ILE A 118 -6.12 -4.30 -1.43
C ILE A 118 -5.17 -4.43 -2.62
N LEU A 119 -5.58 -5.11 -3.70
CA LEU A 119 -4.75 -5.24 -4.90
C LEU A 119 -4.48 -3.88 -5.57
N LEU A 120 -5.47 -2.98 -5.65
CA LEU A 120 -5.28 -1.63 -6.19
C LEU A 120 -4.22 -0.86 -5.39
N ILE A 121 -4.28 -0.93 -4.06
CA ILE A 121 -3.32 -0.24 -3.17
C ILE A 121 -1.95 -0.93 -3.22
N ALA A 122 -1.90 -2.26 -3.21
CA ALA A 122 -0.65 -3.01 -3.33
C ALA A 122 0.09 -2.65 -4.64
N ARG A 123 -0.66 -2.53 -5.76
CA ARG A 123 -0.09 -2.09 -7.04
C ARG A 123 0.38 -0.64 -6.99
N GLN A 124 -0.39 0.26 -6.39
CA GLN A 124 -0.01 1.67 -6.25
C GLN A 124 1.37 1.84 -5.57
N TRP A 125 1.61 1.05 -4.53
CA TRP A 125 2.88 1.06 -3.77
C TRP A 125 3.93 0.11 -4.33
N THR A 126 3.61 -0.62 -5.41
CA THR A 126 4.42 -1.75 -5.93
C THR A 126 4.88 -2.67 -4.79
N GLN A 127 3.95 -2.92 -3.85
CA GLN A 127 4.27 -3.68 -2.65
C GLN A 127 4.15 -5.18 -2.93
N GLN A 128 5.30 -5.83 -3.03
CA GLN A 128 5.42 -7.21 -3.49
C GLN A 128 4.79 -8.22 -2.52
N PHE A 129 4.98 -8.03 -1.20
CA PHE A 129 4.45 -8.94 -0.19
C PHE A 129 2.92 -8.87 -0.10
N GLU A 130 2.35 -7.65 -0.12
CA GLU A 130 0.88 -7.49 -0.13
C GLU A 130 0.27 -8.14 -1.37
N TRP A 131 0.82 -7.87 -2.54
CA TRP A 131 0.33 -8.48 -3.76
C TRP A 131 0.38 -10.01 -3.68
N TYR A 132 1.56 -10.56 -3.34
CA TYR A 132 1.76 -12.01 -3.18
C TYR A 132 0.74 -12.64 -2.22
N SER A 133 0.46 -11.97 -1.11
CA SER A 133 -0.45 -12.48 -0.08
C SER A 133 -1.92 -12.41 -0.49
N HIS A 134 -2.30 -11.41 -1.29
CA HIS A 134 -3.70 -11.09 -1.58
C HIS A 134 -4.17 -11.56 -2.95
N GLU A 135 -3.29 -11.80 -3.93
CA GLU A 135 -3.66 -12.27 -5.26
C GLU A 135 -4.50 -13.57 -5.23
N SER A 136 -4.04 -14.58 -4.50
CA SER A 136 -4.76 -15.85 -4.37
C SER A 136 -6.09 -15.71 -3.60
N LEU A 137 -6.17 -14.76 -2.69
CA LEU A 137 -7.39 -14.47 -1.94
C LEU A 137 -8.40 -13.73 -2.81
N ALA A 138 -7.94 -12.81 -3.66
CA ALA A 138 -8.75 -12.12 -4.64
C ALA A 138 -9.39 -13.09 -5.66
N LEU A 139 -8.60 -14.05 -6.18
CA LEU A 139 -9.12 -15.13 -7.02
C LEU A 139 -10.19 -15.95 -6.30
N LYS A 140 -9.92 -16.37 -5.06
CA LYS A 140 -10.91 -17.12 -4.24
C LYS A 140 -12.16 -16.31 -3.92
N ALA A 141 -12.04 -14.99 -3.82
CA ALA A 141 -13.16 -14.07 -3.62
C ALA A 141 -13.99 -13.83 -4.89
N GLY A 142 -13.58 -14.38 -6.03
CA GLY A 142 -14.30 -14.33 -7.29
C GLY A 142 -13.90 -13.18 -8.21
N ILE A 143 -12.80 -12.46 -7.92
CA ILE A 143 -12.25 -11.47 -8.86
C ILE A 143 -11.64 -12.22 -10.04
N LYS A 144 -11.97 -11.79 -11.25
CA LYS A 144 -11.50 -12.45 -12.48
C LYS A 144 -9.98 -12.31 -12.65
N GLU A 145 -9.32 -13.36 -13.13
CA GLU A 145 -7.88 -13.37 -13.39
C GLU A 145 -7.45 -12.24 -14.34
N GLU A 146 -8.23 -11.97 -15.36
CA GLU A 146 -7.99 -10.87 -16.31
C GLU A 146 -8.05 -9.49 -15.62
N THR A 147 -8.93 -9.32 -14.63
CA THR A 147 -9.01 -8.10 -13.81
C THR A 147 -7.76 -7.95 -12.94
N ILE A 148 -7.33 -9.01 -12.27
CA ILE A 148 -6.12 -9.02 -11.45
C ILE A 148 -4.89 -8.72 -12.30
N LYS A 149 -4.78 -9.33 -13.47
CA LYS A 149 -3.67 -9.08 -14.41
C LYS A 149 -3.62 -7.63 -14.86
N ALA A 150 -4.75 -7.04 -15.24
CA ALA A 150 -4.79 -5.63 -15.64
C ALA A 150 -4.35 -4.71 -14.49
N ILE A 151 -4.77 -4.97 -13.24
CA ILE A 151 -4.29 -4.23 -12.07
C ILE A 151 -2.78 -4.38 -11.90
N ALA A 152 -2.24 -5.61 -12.03
CA ALA A 152 -0.79 -5.87 -11.93
C ALA A 152 0.02 -5.08 -12.96
N GLU A 153 -0.53 -4.87 -14.14
CA GLU A 153 0.06 -4.09 -15.23
C GLU A 153 -0.17 -2.57 -15.06
N GLY A 154 -0.90 -2.14 -14.01
CA GLY A 154 -1.25 -0.73 -13.79
C GLY A 154 -2.30 -0.19 -14.77
N GLN A 155 -3.05 -1.08 -15.42
CA GLN A 155 -4.08 -0.73 -16.39
C GLN A 155 -5.46 -0.75 -15.75
N ARG A 156 -6.41 0.01 -16.35
CA ARG A 156 -7.83 -0.10 -15.99
C ARG A 156 -8.35 -1.46 -16.46
N PRO A 157 -8.91 -2.31 -15.57
CA PRO A 157 -9.50 -3.57 -15.99
C PRO A 157 -10.74 -3.34 -16.86
N ALA A 158 -10.89 -4.16 -17.92
CA ALA A 158 -12.04 -4.08 -18.81
C ALA A 158 -13.24 -4.94 -18.34
N ALA A 159 -12.98 -5.95 -17.52
CA ALA A 159 -13.96 -6.97 -17.15
C ALA A 159 -14.48 -6.84 -15.70
N MET A 160 -14.49 -5.63 -15.16
CA MET A 160 -15.00 -5.34 -13.82
C MET A 160 -16.52 -5.56 -13.73
N THR A 161 -16.97 -6.02 -12.58
CA THR A 161 -18.38 -5.92 -12.18
C THR A 161 -18.74 -4.46 -11.91
N GLN A 162 -20.04 -4.15 -11.82
CA GLN A 162 -20.49 -2.79 -11.50
C GLN A 162 -19.95 -2.30 -10.13
N ASP A 163 -19.86 -3.19 -9.16
CA ASP A 163 -19.31 -2.88 -7.84
C ASP A 163 -17.82 -2.58 -7.91
N GLU A 164 -17.05 -3.43 -8.61
CA GLU A 164 -15.60 -3.22 -8.82
C GLU A 164 -15.34 -1.92 -9.59
N GLU A 165 -16.15 -1.60 -10.61
CA GLU A 165 -16.01 -0.36 -11.36
C GLU A 165 -16.27 0.86 -10.48
N THR A 166 -17.33 0.85 -9.66
CA THR A 166 -17.62 1.92 -8.70
C THR A 166 -16.48 2.15 -7.73
N ILE A 167 -15.91 1.08 -7.20
CA ILE A 167 -14.76 1.13 -6.28
C ILE A 167 -13.48 1.55 -7.00
N TYR A 168 -13.23 1.05 -8.21
CA TYR A 168 -12.08 1.46 -9.00
C TYR A 168 -12.01 2.97 -9.22
N GLU A 169 -13.14 3.57 -9.59
CA GLU A 169 -13.24 5.01 -9.79
C GLU A 169 -13.01 5.78 -8.50
N TYR A 170 -13.61 5.32 -7.40
CA TYR A 170 -13.43 5.92 -6.07
C TYR A 170 -11.96 5.91 -5.65
N VAL A 171 -11.32 4.74 -5.69
CA VAL A 171 -9.90 4.58 -5.30
C VAL A 171 -8.99 5.38 -6.23
N THR A 172 -9.31 5.44 -7.53
CA THR A 172 -8.53 6.18 -8.52
C THR A 172 -8.59 7.68 -8.26
N GLU A 173 -9.79 8.26 -8.07
CA GLU A 173 -9.93 9.69 -7.76
C GLU A 173 -9.26 10.03 -6.42
N LEU A 174 -9.51 9.23 -5.37
CA LEU A 174 -8.88 9.43 -4.07
C LEU A 174 -7.35 9.45 -4.18
N ARG A 175 -6.78 8.58 -4.98
CA ARG A 175 -5.33 8.50 -5.20
C ARG A 175 -4.78 9.69 -5.99
N LEU A 176 -5.46 10.09 -7.06
CA LEU A 176 -4.95 11.11 -7.98
C LEU A 176 -5.21 12.53 -7.47
N HIS A 177 -6.33 12.74 -6.82
CA HIS A 177 -6.82 14.06 -6.44
C HIS A 177 -6.88 14.30 -4.92
N GLN A 178 -6.54 13.30 -4.10
CA GLN A 178 -6.66 13.31 -2.63
C GLN A 178 -8.10 13.66 -2.17
N SER A 179 -9.07 13.44 -3.05
CA SER A 179 -10.48 13.72 -2.87
C SER A 179 -11.29 12.84 -3.83
N VAL A 180 -12.59 12.82 -3.66
CA VAL A 180 -13.55 12.10 -4.52
C VAL A 180 -14.63 13.08 -4.97
N SER A 181 -14.98 13.04 -6.25
CA SER A 181 -16.05 13.89 -6.81
C SER A 181 -17.42 13.47 -6.30
N ASP A 182 -18.37 14.44 -6.25
CA ASP A 182 -19.73 14.18 -5.78
C ASP A 182 -20.44 13.04 -6.54
N PRO A 183 -20.32 12.90 -7.88
CA PRO A 183 -20.92 11.79 -8.59
C PRO A 183 -20.36 10.42 -8.20
N VAL A 184 -19.04 10.32 -7.98
CA VAL A 184 -18.40 9.08 -7.56
C VAL A 184 -18.75 8.76 -6.11
N TYR A 185 -18.72 9.75 -5.23
CA TYR A 185 -19.19 9.64 -3.84
C TYR A 185 -20.62 9.10 -3.78
N ALA A 186 -21.54 9.71 -4.53
CA ALA A 186 -22.95 9.32 -4.54
C ALA A 186 -23.16 7.87 -5.00
N ARG A 187 -22.36 7.37 -5.97
CA ARG A 187 -22.45 5.96 -6.39
C ARG A 187 -22.05 5.01 -5.28
N VAL A 188 -20.98 5.32 -4.53
CA VAL A 188 -20.55 4.48 -3.39
C VAL A 188 -21.58 4.52 -2.28
N VAL A 189 -22.16 5.70 -1.94
CA VAL A 189 -23.23 5.82 -0.94
C VAL A 189 -24.46 5.01 -1.36
N ASN A 190 -24.89 5.13 -2.61
CA ASN A 190 -26.08 4.41 -3.12
C ASN A 190 -25.90 2.90 -3.07
N ARG A 191 -24.68 2.40 -3.27
CA ARG A 191 -24.41 0.96 -3.32
C ARG A 191 -24.04 0.36 -1.96
N PHE A 192 -23.23 1.06 -1.16
CA PHE A 192 -22.65 0.55 0.07
C PHE A 192 -23.04 1.34 1.33
N GLY A 193 -23.80 2.43 1.17
CA GLY A 193 -24.15 3.34 2.25
C GLY A 193 -22.99 4.23 2.71
N GLU A 194 -23.25 5.16 3.61
CA GLU A 194 -22.23 6.05 4.19
C GLU A 194 -21.15 5.26 4.96
N GLN A 195 -21.56 4.20 5.67
CA GLN A 195 -20.61 3.30 6.32
C GLN A 195 -19.66 2.68 5.29
N GLY A 196 -20.17 2.28 4.11
CA GLY A 196 -19.33 1.74 3.04
C GLY A 196 -18.29 2.73 2.55
N VAL A 197 -18.61 4.03 2.45
CA VAL A 197 -17.64 5.08 2.13
C VAL A 197 -16.49 5.12 3.16
N ILE A 198 -16.84 5.08 4.45
CA ILE A 198 -15.83 5.07 5.54
C ILE A 198 -14.98 3.80 5.48
N ASP A 199 -15.59 2.64 5.26
CA ASP A 199 -14.89 1.35 5.21
C ASP A 199 -13.95 1.26 3.99
N VAL A 200 -14.38 1.72 2.80
CA VAL A 200 -13.53 1.81 1.60
C VAL A 200 -12.34 2.74 1.83
N THR A 201 -12.61 3.95 2.36
CA THR A 201 -11.55 4.91 2.68
C THR A 201 -10.58 4.34 3.72
N GLY A 202 -11.13 3.68 4.75
CA GLY A 202 -10.35 3.00 5.78
C GLY A 202 -9.43 1.92 5.23
N LEU A 203 -9.94 1.07 4.31
CA LEU A 203 -9.13 0.05 3.61
C LEU A 203 -8.00 0.69 2.81
N CYS A 204 -8.29 1.75 2.04
CA CYS A 204 -7.27 2.46 1.28
C CYS A 204 -6.16 3.01 2.20
N GLY A 205 -6.54 3.67 3.29
CA GLY A 205 -5.58 4.23 4.25
C GLY A 205 -4.77 3.15 4.99
N TYR A 206 -5.43 2.09 5.43
CA TYR A 206 -4.81 0.99 6.15
C TYR A 206 -3.74 0.29 5.29
N TYR A 207 -4.09 -0.14 4.08
CA TYR A 207 -3.15 -0.83 3.19
C TYR A 207 -2.07 0.10 2.61
N THR A 208 -2.37 1.39 2.46
CA THR A 208 -1.35 2.41 2.18
C THR A 208 -0.30 2.47 3.29
N LEU A 209 -0.72 2.49 4.56
CA LEU A 209 0.20 2.47 5.71
C LEU A 209 1.05 1.20 5.72
N LEU A 210 0.43 0.03 5.51
CA LEU A 210 1.17 -1.24 5.46
C LEU A 210 2.15 -1.28 4.30
N GLY A 211 1.73 -0.81 3.11
CA GLY A 211 2.59 -0.72 1.92
C GLY A 211 3.80 0.19 2.15
N MET A 212 3.59 1.38 2.70
CA MET A 212 4.68 2.30 3.09
C MET A 212 5.63 1.65 4.08
N LEU A 213 5.08 1.04 5.14
CA LEU A 213 5.88 0.39 6.18
C LEU A 213 6.79 -0.70 5.58
N MET A 214 6.21 -1.61 4.81
CA MET A 214 6.97 -2.72 4.23
C MET A 214 7.98 -2.27 3.18
N ASN A 215 7.70 -1.22 2.41
CA ASN A 215 8.68 -0.62 1.50
C ASN A 215 9.84 0.04 2.27
N VAL A 216 9.54 0.79 3.34
CA VAL A 216 10.57 1.40 4.20
C VAL A 216 11.44 0.36 4.89
N THR A 217 10.82 -0.72 5.39
CA THR A 217 11.53 -1.79 6.12
C THR A 217 12.17 -2.81 5.19
N ARG A 218 11.84 -2.78 3.88
CA ARG A 218 12.28 -3.77 2.89
C ARG A 218 11.86 -5.18 3.28
N THR A 219 10.59 -5.32 3.72
CA THR A 219 10.05 -6.62 4.10
C THR A 219 10.14 -7.60 2.93
N PRO A 220 10.84 -8.73 3.09
CA PRO A 220 11.06 -9.67 2.00
C PRO A 220 9.82 -10.50 1.68
N LEU A 221 9.76 -11.03 0.48
CA LEU A 221 8.86 -12.13 0.14
C LEU A 221 9.27 -13.41 0.89
N PRO A 222 8.37 -14.38 1.03
CA PRO A 222 8.73 -15.70 1.55
C PRO A 222 9.89 -16.31 0.75
N PRO A 223 10.75 -17.13 1.39
CA PRO A 223 11.88 -17.74 0.72
C PRO A 223 11.51 -18.46 -0.59
N GLY A 224 12.30 -18.25 -1.64
CA GLY A 224 12.10 -18.88 -2.94
C GLY A 224 11.00 -18.26 -3.80
N LYS A 225 10.38 -17.15 -3.37
CA LYS A 225 9.40 -16.43 -4.18
C LYS A 225 10.04 -15.27 -4.93
N THR A 226 9.62 -15.09 -6.18
CA THR A 226 10.02 -13.96 -7.03
C THR A 226 9.02 -12.82 -6.91
N PRO A 227 9.45 -11.54 -7.06
CA PRO A 227 8.55 -10.40 -7.06
C PRO A 227 7.46 -10.54 -8.14
N PRO A 228 6.17 -10.54 -7.76
CA PRO A 228 5.07 -10.71 -8.72
C PRO A 228 4.78 -9.46 -9.54
N LEU A 229 5.13 -8.27 -9.02
CA LEU A 229 4.88 -7.01 -9.69
C LEU A 229 6.14 -6.48 -10.36
N ALA A 230 6.02 -6.09 -11.63
CA ALA A 230 7.04 -5.28 -12.28
C ALA A 230 7.06 -3.86 -11.66
N THR A 231 8.26 -3.26 -11.58
CA THR A 231 8.37 -1.83 -11.26
C THR A 231 7.74 -1.02 -12.37
N PHE A 232 7.05 0.08 -12.02
CA PHE A 232 6.62 1.02 -13.03
C PHE A 232 7.85 1.65 -13.71
N PRO A 233 7.80 1.87 -15.02
CA PRO A 233 8.78 2.74 -15.65
C PRO A 233 8.67 4.14 -15.02
N HIS A 234 9.79 4.69 -14.58
CA HIS A 234 9.91 6.05 -14.03
C HIS A 234 10.06 7.06 -15.17
#